data_43103f96c0d2aa71e70d44531735cb49
#
_entry.id   43103f96c0d2aa71e70d44531735cb49
#
_cell.length_a   1.000
_cell.length_b   1.000
_cell.length_c   1.000
_cell.angle_alpha   90.00
_cell.angle_beta   90.00
_cell.angle_gamma   90.00
#
_symmetry.space_group_name_H-M   'P 1'
#
loop_
_entity.id
_entity.type
_entity.pdbx_description
1 polymer ?
#
loop_
_entity_poly.entity_id
_entity_poly.type
_entity_poly.pdbx_seq_one_letter_code
_entity_poly.pdbx_strand_id
1 'polypeptide(L)'
;MSQPRSLDYDLARVLLVDDDPTSRLTLKTVLELGGYNVDAAASAAEAVGKLDEGEYELVLSDLQMESPEAGLKVIAHARMMDYKPATALLTTYQNAKPVVAKNQNSLLIKPEDIPELLGKVADLISQRATRRLERELRLASVTG
;
A
#
# COMPACT_ATOMS: atom_id res chain seq x y z
N MET A 1 -0.74 -7.75 30.08
CA MET A 1 -1.73 -7.12 29.25
C MET A 1 -1.44 -7.34 27.79
N SER A 2 -2.07 -8.28 27.27
CA SER A 2 -1.84 -8.66 25.86
C SER A 2 -2.92 -8.16 24.94
N GLN A 3 -3.89 -7.40 25.45
CA GLN A 3 -5.02 -6.95 24.65
C GLN A 3 -4.62 -6.08 23.47
N PRO A 4 -3.73 -5.10 23.64
CA PRO A 4 -3.36 -4.26 22.50
C PRO A 4 -2.73 -5.08 21.38
N ARG A 5 -2.01 -6.13 21.74
CA ARG A 5 -1.36 -6.97 20.76
C ARG A 5 -2.39 -7.70 19.90
N SER A 6 -3.48 -8.17 20.51
CA SER A 6 -4.55 -8.80 19.77
C SER A 6 -5.15 -7.86 18.75
N LEU A 7 -5.36 -6.61 19.16
CA LEU A 7 -5.92 -5.63 18.24
C LEU A 7 -5.00 -5.38 17.06
N ASP A 8 -3.67 -5.40 17.31
CA ASP A 8 -2.71 -5.19 16.25
C ASP A 8 -2.81 -6.26 15.17
N TYR A 9 -3.11 -7.48 15.55
CA TYR A 9 -3.26 -8.56 14.57
C TYR A 9 -4.44 -8.33 13.65
N ASP A 10 -5.45 -7.64 14.12
CA ASP A 10 -6.65 -7.42 13.33
C ASP A 10 -6.53 -6.23 12.41
N LEU A 11 -5.49 -5.41 12.57
CA LEU A 11 -5.31 -4.23 11.74
C LEU A 11 -4.51 -4.59 10.50
N ALA A 12 -5.02 -4.16 9.36
CA ALA A 12 -4.29 -4.33 8.11
C ALA A 12 -3.01 -3.49 8.15
N ARG A 13 -1.93 -4.06 7.64
CA ARG A 13 -0.65 -3.39 7.61
C ARG A 13 -0.44 -2.69 6.27
N VAL A 14 -0.10 -1.42 6.35
CA VAL A 14 0.10 -0.56 5.19
C VAL A 14 1.53 -0.03 5.22
N LEU A 15 2.20 -0.12 4.08
CA LEU A 15 3.49 0.57 3.91
C LEU A 15 3.24 1.84 3.13
N LEU A 16 3.61 2.97 3.72
CA LEU A 16 3.45 4.28 3.10
C LEU A 16 4.83 4.82 2.73
N VAL A 17 5.03 5.13 1.47
CA VAL A 17 6.32 5.61 0.98
C VAL A 17 6.16 7.02 0.44
N ASP A 18 6.85 7.97 1.05
CA ASP A 18 6.75 9.38 0.69
C ASP A 18 8.02 10.07 1.18
N ASP A 19 8.72 10.76 0.30
CA ASP A 19 9.98 11.40 0.67
C ASP A 19 9.78 12.76 1.34
N ASP A 20 8.58 13.31 1.33
CA ASP A 20 8.30 14.58 2.01
C ASP A 20 7.88 14.32 3.45
N PRO A 21 8.65 14.82 4.44
CA PRO A 21 8.37 14.51 5.84
C PRO A 21 6.99 14.95 6.31
N THR A 22 6.53 16.12 5.88
CA THR A 22 5.24 16.64 6.31
C THR A 22 4.11 15.80 5.73
N SER A 23 4.17 15.53 4.44
CA SER A 23 3.17 14.71 3.77
C SER A 23 3.15 13.30 4.36
N ARG A 24 4.33 12.73 4.58
CA ARG A 24 4.44 11.39 5.14
C ARG A 24 3.78 11.31 6.51
N LEU A 25 4.06 12.27 7.37
CA LEU A 25 3.47 12.27 8.72
C LEU A 25 1.97 12.46 8.67
N THR A 26 1.51 13.37 7.83
CA THR A 26 0.07 13.63 7.71
C THR A 26 -0.68 12.39 7.22
N LEU A 27 -0.18 11.77 6.17
CA LEU A 27 -0.83 10.59 5.61
C LEU A 27 -0.79 9.41 6.57
N LYS A 28 0.34 9.23 7.26
CA LYS A 28 0.45 8.17 8.25
C LYS A 28 -0.60 8.36 9.33
N THR A 29 -0.75 9.58 9.83
CA THR A 29 -1.72 9.89 10.87
C THR A 29 -3.14 9.62 10.40
N VAL A 30 -3.47 10.06 9.18
CA VAL A 30 -4.80 9.83 8.62
C VAL A 30 -5.11 8.35 8.51
N LEU A 31 -4.16 7.57 8.01
CA LEU A 31 -4.37 6.14 7.85
C LEU A 31 -4.50 5.43 9.19
N GLU A 32 -3.70 5.84 10.16
CA GLU A 32 -3.79 5.26 11.49
C GLU A 32 -5.13 5.57 12.15
N LEU A 33 -5.62 6.79 11.95
CA LEU A 33 -6.94 7.15 12.46
C LEU A 33 -8.03 6.33 11.76
N GLY A 34 -7.78 5.92 10.53
CA GLY A 34 -8.70 5.07 9.80
C GLY A 34 -8.65 3.60 10.22
N GLY A 35 -7.77 3.24 11.13
CA GLY A 35 -7.73 1.89 11.67
C GLY A 35 -6.64 1.00 11.10
N TYR A 36 -5.62 1.56 10.46
CA TYR A 36 -4.56 0.76 9.84
C TYR A 36 -3.28 0.83 10.67
N ASN A 37 -2.47 -0.21 10.55
CA ASN A 37 -1.15 -0.26 11.15
C ASN A 37 -0.16 0.16 10.06
N VAL A 38 0.46 1.34 10.22
CA VAL A 38 1.21 1.96 9.13
C VAL A 38 2.69 2.03 9.46
N ASP A 39 3.51 1.48 8.56
CA ASP A 39 4.94 1.75 8.53
C ASP A 39 5.20 2.75 7.42
N ALA A 40 6.14 3.66 7.66
CA ALA A 40 6.45 4.70 6.69
C ALA A 40 7.90 4.60 6.26
N ALA A 41 8.15 4.87 4.99
CA ALA A 41 9.49 4.89 4.42
C ALA A 41 9.70 6.22 3.68
N ALA A 42 10.91 6.73 3.73
CA ALA A 42 11.24 8.03 3.16
C ALA A 42 11.87 7.92 1.78
N SER A 43 12.16 6.72 1.32
CA SER A 43 12.81 6.51 0.02
C SER A 43 12.46 5.15 -0.53
N ALA A 44 12.74 4.96 -1.81
CA ALA A 44 12.53 3.66 -2.43
C ALA A 44 13.42 2.58 -1.79
N ALA A 45 14.66 2.92 -1.47
CA ALA A 45 15.57 1.95 -0.86
C ALA A 45 15.05 1.50 0.49
N GLU A 46 14.60 2.43 1.30
CA GLU A 46 14.04 2.09 2.60
C GLU A 46 12.80 1.23 2.45
N ALA A 47 11.95 1.58 1.48
CA ALA A 47 10.73 0.82 1.25
C ALA A 47 11.02 -0.63 0.84
N VAL A 48 11.99 -0.82 -0.04
CA VAL A 48 12.37 -2.17 -0.48
C VAL A 48 12.84 -2.99 0.72
N GLY A 49 13.64 -2.41 1.59
CA GLY A 49 14.09 -3.12 2.79
C GLY A 49 12.92 -3.54 3.67
N LYS A 50 11.96 -2.65 3.86
CA LYS A 50 10.80 -2.97 4.68
C LYS A 50 9.93 -4.05 4.03
N LEU A 51 9.79 -4.02 2.72
CA LEU A 51 9.02 -5.04 2.01
C LEU A 51 9.64 -6.42 2.18
N ASP A 52 10.97 -6.48 2.21
CA ASP A 52 11.66 -7.75 2.36
C ASP A 52 11.62 -8.28 3.79
N GLU A 53 11.49 -7.38 4.77
CA GLU A 53 11.54 -7.76 6.18
C GLU A 53 10.17 -8.04 6.79
N GLY A 54 9.11 -7.51 6.21
CA GLY A 54 7.77 -7.64 6.77
C GLY A 54 6.77 -8.06 5.71
N GLU A 55 5.51 -8.11 6.11
CA GLU A 55 4.42 -8.40 5.19
C GLU A 55 3.37 -7.31 5.31
N TYR A 56 2.90 -6.84 4.17
CA TYR A 56 1.93 -5.75 4.11
C TYR A 56 0.75 -6.14 3.26
N GLU A 57 -0.43 -5.68 3.65
CA GLU A 57 -1.62 -5.86 2.84
C GLU A 57 -1.70 -4.83 1.73
N LEU A 58 -1.11 -3.66 1.94
CA LEU A 58 -1.19 -2.57 0.97
C LEU A 58 0.10 -1.78 0.99
N VAL A 59 0.55 -1.40 -0.20
CA VAL A 59 1.69 -0.50 -0.37
C VAL A 59 1.20 0.74 -1.10
N LEU A 60 1.35 1.89 -0.45
CA LEU A 60 1.03 3.19 -1.04
C LEU A 60 2.34 3.93 -1.25
N SER A 61 2.65 4.28 -2.48
CA SER A 61 3.88 5.01 -2.76
C SER A 61 3.59 6.30 -3.50
N ASP A 62 4.27 7.37 -3.09
CA ASP A 62 4.22 8.61 -3.84
C ASP A 62 4.75 8.35 -5.24
N LEU A 63 4.08 8.91 -6.22
CA LEU A 63 4.48 8.75 -7.62
C LEU A 63 5.83 9.41 -7.88
N GLN A 64 6.04 10.59 -7.31
CA GLN A 64 7.29 11.32 -7.50
C GLN A 64 8.00 11.46 -6.17
N MET A 65 9.17 10.86 -6.09
CA MET A 65 10.00 10.93 -4.90
C MET A 65 11.40 11.40 -5.31
N GLU A 66 12.43 10.75 -4.79
CA GLU A 66 13.81 11.16 -5.07
C GLU A 66 14.15 11.09 -6.56
N SER A 67 13.41 10.30 -7.32
CA SER A 67 13.54 10.28 -8.77
C SER A 67 12.18 9.99 -9.38
N PRO A 68 11.99 10.29 -10.68
CA PRO A 68 10.70 10.02 -11.33
C PRO A 68 10.31 8.56 -11.32
N GLU A 69 11.28 7.65 -11.23
CA GLU A 69 11.01 6.21 -11.28
C GLU A 69 10.90 5.58 -9.90
N ALA A 70 11.22 6.31 -8.84
CA ALA A 70 11.34 5.70 -7.52
C ALA A 70 10.03 5.06 -7.06
N GLY A 71 8.92 5.77 -7.23
CA GLY A 71 7.62 5.20 -6.83
C GLY A 71 7.28 3.95 -7.61
N LEU A 72 7.57 3.94 -8.90
CA LEU A 72 7.30 2.78 -9.73
C LEU A 72 8.19 1.60 -9.33
N LYS A 73 9.42 1.86 -8.91
CA LYS A 73 10.30 0.79 -8.44
C LYS A 73 9.77 0.14 -7.18
N VAL A 74 9.21 0.93 -6.27
CA VAL A 74 8.61 0.39 -5.06
C VAL A 74 7.46 -0.54 -5.41
N ILE A 75 6.59 -0.09 -6.30
CA ILE A 75 5.44 -0.89 -6.71
C ILE A 75 5.89 -2.18 -7.39
N ALA A 76 6.88 -2.09 -8.27
CA ALA A 76 7.39 -3.27 -8.97
C ALA A 76 7.94 -4.28 -7.97
N HIS A 77 8.70 -3.80 -6.99
CA HIS A 77 9.26 -4.70 -5.97
C HIS A 77 8.16 -5.34 -5.14
N ALA A 78 7.16 -4.55 -4.75
CA ALA A 78 6.04 -5.05 -3.96
C ALA A 78 5.32 -6.18 -4.68
N ARG A 79 5.16 -6.07 -5.98
CA ARG A 79 4.47 -7.09 -6.77
C ARG A 79 5.21 -8.41 -6.83
N MET A 80 6.50 -8.41 -6.52
CA MET A 80 7.31 -9.62 -6.51
C MET A 80 7.26 -10.35 -5.17
N MET A 81 6.68 -9.74 -4.16
CA MET A 81 6.60 -10.37 -2.84
C MET A 81 5.61 -11.51 -2.85
N ASP A 82 5.94 -12.59 -2.13
CA ASP A 82 5.07 -13.77 -2.06
C ASP A 82 3.73 -13.45 -1.43
N TYR A 83 3.70 -12.51 -0.51
CA TYR A 83 2.45 -12.16 0.17
C TYR A 83 1.54 -11.27 -0.68
N LYS A 84 1.98 -10.87 -1.86
CA LYS A 84 1.16 -10.19 -2.87
C LYS A 84 0.33 -9.06 -2.29
N PRO A 85 0.97 -7.96 -1.87
CA PRO A 85 0.21 -6.83 -1.34
C PRO A 85 -0.56 -6.13 -2.45
N ALA A 86 -1.65 -5.47 -2.10
CA ALA A 86 -2.26 -4.52 -3.00
C ALA A 86 -1.32 -3.32 -3.14
N THR A 87 -1.36 -2.66 -4.29
CA THR A 87 -0.49 -1.51 -4.55
C THR A 87 -1.28 -0.35 -5.11
N ALA A 88 -0.84 0.87 -4.79
CA ALA A 88 -1.41 2.07 -5.37
C ALA A 88 -0.38 3.18 -5.33
N LEU A 89 -0.52 4.13 -6.24
CA LEU A 89 0.34 5.30 -6.31
C LEU A 89 -0.43 6.51 -5.81
N LEU A 90 0.23 7.30 -4.99
CA LEU A 90 -0.31 8.57 -4.53
C LEU A 90 0.19 9.66 -5.46
N THR A 91 -0.69 10.56 -5.83
CA THR A 91 -0.31 11.62 -6.74
C THR A 91 -1.16 12.86 -6.47
N THR A 92 -0.57 14.03 -6.64
CA THR A 92 -1.35 15.25 -6.72
C THR A 92 -1.88 15.35 -8.14
N TYR A 93 -2.95 16.13 -8.31
CA TYR A 93 -3.53 16.26 -9.63
C TYR A 93 -2.53 16.81 -10.65
N GLN A 94 -1.55 17.57 -10.18
CA GLN A 94 -0.54 18.16 -11.07
C GLN A 94 0.39 17.12 -11.65
N ASN A 95 0.55 16.01 -10.94
CA ASN A 95 1.51 14.99 -11.34
C ASN A 95 0.82 13.77 -11.96
N ALA A 96 -0.48 13.78 -12.04
CA ALA A 96 -1.20 12.63 -12.56
C ALA A 96 -0.90 12.45 -14.05
N LYS A 97 -0.44 11.26 -14.41
CA LYS A 97 -0.11 10.93 -15.79
C LYS A 97 -0.87 9.67 -16.18
N PRO A 98 -1.81 9.77 -17.10
CA PRO A 98 -2.58 8.58 -17.51
C PRO A 98 -1.71 7.44 -18.00
N VAL A 99 -0.59 7.77 -18.64
CA VAL A 99 0.33 6.75 -19.14
C VAL A 99 0.86 5.89 -18.00
N VAL A 100 1.19 6.52 -16.87
CA VAL A 100 1.72 5.77 -15.73
C VAL A 100 0.69 4.79 -15.20
N ALA A 101 -0.53 5.27 -14.98
CA ALA A 101 -1.59 4.42 -14.47
C ALA A 101 -1.88 3.28 -15.41
N LYS A 102 -1.92 3.58 -16.70
CA LYS A 102 -2.24 2.58 -17.72
C LYS A 102 -1.18 1.49 -17.78
N ASN A 103 0.10 1.90 -17.77
CA ASN A 103 1.18 0.94 -17.93
C ASN A 103 1.41 0.10 -16.69
N GLN A 104 1.18 0.66 -15.51
CA GLN A 104 1.46 -0.04 -14.27
C GLN A 104 0.24 -0.75 -13.71
N ASN A 105 -0.92 -0.53 -14.29
CA ASN A 105 -2.15 -1.12 -13.78
C ASN A 105 -2.32 -0.79 -12.31
N SER A 106 -1.87 0.37 -11.90
CA SER A 106 -1.94 0.83 -10.52
C SER A 106 -2.97 1.92 -10.37
N LEU A 107 -3.64 1.92 -9.24
CA LEU A 107 -4.60 2.95 -8.92
C LEU A 107 -3.87 4.21 -8.53
N LEU A 108 -4.34 5.35 -9.05
CA LEU A 108 -3.83 6.66 -8.66
C LEU A 108 -4.81 7.28 -7.66
N ILE A 109 -4.28 7.73 -6.54
CA ILE A 109 -5.10 8.29 -5.46
C ILE A 109 -4.61 9.68 -5.15
N LYS A 110 -5.54 10.60 -4.99
CA LYS A 110 -5.24 11.97 -4.60
C LYS A 110 -5.30 12.05 -3.08
N PRO A 111 -4.16 12.27 -2.41
CA PRO A 111 -4.14 12.22 -0.95
C PRO A 111 -4.86 13.37 -0.27
N GLU A 112 -5.15 14.46 -0.97
CA GLU A 112 -5.84 15.59 -0.36
C GLU A 112 -7.32 15.33 -0.14
N ASP A 113 -7.90 14.34 -0.82
CA ASP A 113 -9.31 14.00 -0.59
C ASP A 113 -9.35 12.82 0.38
N ILE A 114 -9.43 13.16 1.67
CA ILE A 114 -9.31 12.16 2.72
C ILE A 114 -10.39 11.08 2.66
N PRO A 115 -11.69 11.43 2.53
CA PRO A 115 -12.70 10.37 2.44
C PRO A 115 -12.49 9.46 1.24
N GLU A 116 -12.10 10.01 0.09
CA GLU A 116 -11.85 9.19 -1.08
C GLU A 116 -10.62 8.30 -0.87
N LEU A 117 -9.57 8.86 -0.26
CA LEU A 117 -8.37 8.09 0.04
C LEU A 117 -8.71 6.89 0.91
N LEU A 118 -9.41 7.11 2.00
CA LEU A 118 -9.73 6.02 2.93
C LEU A 118 -10.66 5.00 2.29
N GLY A 119 -11.60 5.45 1.45
CA GLY A 119 -12.48 4.53 0.73
C GLY A 119 -11.71 3.63 -0.22
N LYS A 120 -10.78 4.20 -0.97
CA LYS A 120 -9.98 3.41 -1.92
C LYS A 120 -9.04 2.47 -1.21
N VAL A 121 -8.47 2.89 -0.09
CA VAL A 121 -7.61 2.02 0.71
C VAL A 121 -8.41 0.81 1.19
N ALA A 122 -9.60 1.03 1.71
CA ALA A 122 -10.45 -0.07 2.17
C ALA A 122 -10.80 -1.02 1.03
N ASP A 123 -11.11 -0.47 -0.14
CA ASP A 123 -11.44 -1.29 -1.31
C ASP A 123 -10.27 -2.15 -1.74
N LEU A 124 -9.07 -1.58 -1.77
CA LEU A 124 -7.88 -2.32 -2.19
C LEU A 124 -7.57 -3.47 -1.25
N ILE A 125 -7.68 -3.22 0.03
CA ILE A 125 -7.42 -4.26 1.03
C ILE A 125 -8.46 -5.36 0.94
N SER A 126 -9.73 -4.99 0.75
CA SER A 126 -10.80 -5.98 0.58
C SER A 126 -10.60 -6.82 -0.67
N GLN A 127 -10.23 -6.19 -1.78
CA GLN A 127 -10.00 -6.92 -3.02
C GLN A 127 -8.84 -7.88 -2.89
N ARG A 128 -7.78 -7.47 -2.21
CA ARG A 128 -6.66 -8.38 -1.96
C ARG A 128 -7.09 -9.57 -1.14
N ALA A 129 -7.86 -9.34 -0.08
CA ALA A 129 -8.33 -10.42 0.77
C ALA A 129 -9.20 -11.41 -0.02
N THR A 130 -10.05 -10.89 -0.89
CA THR A 130 -10.91 -11.74 -1.73
C THR A 130 -10.08 -12.59 -2.67
N ARG A 131 -9.09 -12.00 -3.34
CA ARG A 131 -8.24 -12.75 -4.26
C ARG A 131 -7.48 -13.84 -3.53
N ARG A 132 -7.01 -13.56 -2.32
CA ARG A 132 -6.28 -14.54 -1.53
C ARG A 132 -7.18 -15.71 -1.15
N LEU A 133 -8.40 -15.42 -0.73
CA LEU A 133 -9.35 -16.44 -0.36
C LEU A 133 -9.72 -17.32 -1.56
N GLU A 134 -9.94 -16.69 -2.72
CA GLU A 134 -10.24 -17.44 -3.94
C GLU A 134 -9.11 -18.38 -4.32
N ARG A 135 -7.88 -17.93 -4.16
CA ARG A 135 -6.73 -18.78 -4.46
C ARG A 135 -6.68 -19.97 -3.51
N GLU A 136 -6.92 -19.74 -2.24
CA GLU A 136 -6.92 -20.84 -1.26
C GLU A 136 -8.03 -21.85 -1.55
N LEU A 137 -9.19 -21.36 -1.94
CA LEU A 137 -10.29 -22.24 -2.28
C LEU A 137 -9.99 -23.07 -3.53
N ARG A 138 -9.35 -22.50 -4.52
CA ARG A 138 -8.97 -23.24 -5.70
C ARG A 138 -7.96 -24.33 -5.38
N LEU A 139 -6.98 -24.04 -4.54
CA LEU A 139 -6.00 -25.02 -4.13
C LEU A 139 -6.63 -26.16 -3.36
N ALA A 140 -7.56 -25.85 -2.48
CA ALA A 140 -8.27 -26.89 -1.74
C ALA A 140 -9.08 -27.78 -2.66
N SER A 141 -9.69 -27.18 -3.67
CA SER A 141 -10.49 -27.92 -4.65
C SER A 141 -9.62 -28.87 -5.46
N VAL A 142 -8.40 -28.45 -5.81
CA VAL A 142 -7.49 -29.29 -6.58
C VAL A 142 -6.98 -30.45 -5.74
N THR A 143 -6.70 -30.24 -4.47
CA THR A 143 -6.15 -31.27 -3.61
C THR A 143 -7.20 -32.17 -3.01
N GLY A 144 -8.42 -31.71 -3.00
CA GLY A 144 -9.53 -32.47 -2.45
C GLY A 144 -10.12 -33.36 -3.47
#